data_ad9868e1cc92c249ef8021851cdf4efa
#
_entry.id   ad9868e1cc92c249ef8021851cdf4efa
#
_cell.length_a   1.000
_cell.length_b   1.000
_cell.length_c   1.000
_cell.angle_alpha   90.00
_cell.angle_beta   90.00
_cell.angle_gamma   90.00
#
_symmetry.space_group_name_H-M   'P 1'
#
loop_
_entity.id
_entity.type
_entity.pdbx_description
1 polymer ?
#
loop_
_entity_poly.entity_id
_entity_poly.type
_entity_poly.pdbx_seq_one_letter_code
_entity_poly.pdbx_strand_id
1 'polypeptide(L)'
;MKAKKVKSELKVFNQSSVAESPGVIPGLLIRKLAGSSEHPSERISVGLATFGPGTHEHLHWHLIETFHYVVAGKGIVRDFEGNRYDVGPGDVIYGPPGMRGSHEWEVKEMLQILTIKGTNAPERAIQFNIDRSTMASSAALDYLVERGAADMKESFY
;
A
#
# COMPACT_ATOMS: atom_id res chain seq x y z
N MET A 1 9.60 -17.04 -19.15
CA MET A 1 9.37 -15.69 -19.73
C MET A 1 10.60 -14.82 -19.51
N LYS A 2 11.17 -14.27 -20.55
CA LYS A 2 12.23 -13.28 -20.39
C LYS A 2 11.58 -12.00 -19.83
N ALA A 3 12.01 -11.57 -18.65
CA ALA A 3 11.58 -10.31 -18.09
C ALA A 3 11.79 -9.20 -19.13
N LYS A 4 10.73 -8.47 -19.47
CA LYS A 4 10.81 -7.31 -20.33
C LYS A 4 11.77 -6.34 -19.66
N LYS A 5 12.93 -6.12 -20.28
CA LYS A 5 13.91 -5.15 -19.79
C LYS A 5 13.22 -3.78 -19.78
N VAL A 6 13.08 -3.20 -18.59
CA VAL A 6 12.56 -1.84 -18.46
C VAL A 6 13.51 -0.91 -19.20
N LYS A 7 12.99 -0.08 -20.10
CA LYS A 7 13.81 0.95 -20.75
C LYS A 7 14.34 1.91 -19.70
N SER A 8 15.65 1.98 -19.57
CA SER A 8 16.34 2.86 -18.62
C SER A 8 16.36 4.30 -19.15
N GLU A 9 15.20 4.91 -19.24
CA GLU A 9 15.04 6.30 -19.67
C GLU A 9 14.45 7.13 -18.54
N LEU A 10 14.92 8.38 -18.40
CA LEU A 10 14.31 9.33 -17.49
C LEU A 10 12.85 9.58 -17.90
N LYS A 11 11.96 9.58 -16.95
CA LYS A 11 10.54 9.89 -17.13
C LYS A 11 10.15 11.02 -16.21
N VAL A 12 9.41 11.97 -16.74
CA VAL A 12 8.82 13.07 -15.97
C VAL A 12 7.34 13.13 -16.30
N PHE A 13 6.51 12.99 -15.29
CA PHE A 13 5.06 13.12 -15.43
C PHE A 13 4.45 13.62 -14.12
N ASN A 14 3.26 14.19 -14.22
CA ASN A 14 2.50 14.61 -13.04
C ASN A 14 1.60 13.46 -12.60
N GLN A 15 1.44 13.30 -11.29
CA GLN A 15 0.58 12.27 -10.72
C GLN A 15 -0.88 12.38 -11.21
N SER A 16 -1.34 13.57 -11.58
CA SER A 16 -2.70 13.78 -12.11
C SER A 16 -2.95 13.09 -13.45
N SER A 17 -1.89 12.74 -14.19
CA SER A 17 -2.00 11.95 -15.43
C SER A 17 -2.19 10.45 -15.19
N VAL A 18 -2.02 9.99 -13.96
CA VAL A 18 -2.17 8.57 -13.60
C VAL A 18 -3.58 8.34 -13.07
N ALA A 19 -4.30 7.39 -13.67
CA ALA A 19 -5.66 7.07 -13.25
C ALA A 19 -5.70 6.53 -11.82
N GLU A 20 -6.73 6.93 -11.07
CA GLU A 20 -7.03 6.34 -9.77
C GLU A 20 -7.68 4.97 -9.93
N SER A 21 -7.34 4.07 -9.05
CA SER A 21 -7.99 2.76 -8.91
C SER A 21 -8.36 2.51 -7.44
N PRO A 22 -9.45 1.76 -7.17
CA PRO A 22 -9.82 1.43 -5.81
C PRO A 22 -8.69 0.69 -5.06
N GLY A 23 -8.50 1.00 -3.78
CA GLY A 23 -7.58 0.32 -2.88
C GLY A 23 -8.18 -0.92 -2.23
N VAL A 24 -7.53 -1.41 -1.17
CA VAL A 24 -7.91 -2.65 -0.43
C VAL A 24 -9.20 -2.50 0.37
N ILE A 25 -9.64 -1.27 0.63
CA ILE A 25 -10.84 -0.97 1.40
C ILE A 25 -11.71 0.05 0.67
N PRO A 26 -13.02 0.10 0.95
CA PRO A 26 -13.88 1.16 0.44
C PRO A 26 -13.38 2.55 0.86
N GLY A 27 -13.42 3.50 -0.05
CA GLY A 27 -13.00 4.88 0.19
C GLY A 27 -11.49 5.14 0.04
N LEU A 28 -10.69 4.11 -0.22
CA LEU A 28 -9.27 4.23 -0.55
C LEU A 28 -9.09 4.19 -2.07
N LEU A 29 -8.45 5.21 -2.62
CA LEU A 29 -8.07 5.30 -4.03
C LEU A 29 -6.55 5.35 -4.16
N ILE A 30 -6.00 4.71 -5.18
CA ILE A 30 -4.56 4.64 -5.40
C ILE A 30 -4.22 5.02 -6.84
N ARG A 31 -3.21 5.90 -6.99
CA ARG A 31 -2.50 6.13 -8.25
C ARG A 31 -1.19 5.35 -8.22
N LYS A 32 -1.02 4.43 -9.15
CA LYS A 32 0.20 3.60 -9.24
C LYS A 32 1.27 4.35 -10.02
N LEU A 33 2.16 5.04 -9.32
CA LEU A 33 3.16 5.93 -9.91
C LEU A 33 4.39 5.18 -10.44
N ALA A 34 4.74 4.04 -9.85
CA ALA A 34 5.81 3.18 -10.32
C ALA A 34 5.55 1.72 -9.95
N GLY A 35 6.01 0.79 -10.77
CA GLY A 35 5.86 -0.65 -10.56
C GLY A 35 4.58 -1.24 -11.16
N SER A 36 3.86 -0.49 -11.99
CA SER A 36 2.71 -0.96 -12.76
C SER A 36 3.08 -1.26 -14.21
N SER A 37 2.16 -1.84 -14.96
CA SER A 37 2.35 -2.05 -16.41
C SER A 37 2.48 -0.76 -17.20
N GLU A 38 1.80 0.30 -16.76
CA GLU A 38 1.84 1.63 -17.40
C GLU A 38 3.09 2.43 -17.00
N HIS A 39 3.50 2.29 -15.76
CA HIS A 39 4.66 2.96 -15.18
C HIS A 39 5.62 1.93 -14.57
N PRO A 40 6.30 1.12 -15.41
CA PRO A 40 7.17 0.06 -14.93
C PRO A 40 8.40 0.63 -14.21
N SER A 41 8.88 -0.10 -13.23
CA SER A 41 10.10 0.15 -12.49
C SER A 41 10.95 -1.12 -12.44
N GLU A 42 12.22 -1.01 -12.07
CA GLU A 42 13.09 -2.19 -11.94
C GLU A 42 12.82 -2.95 -10.64
N ARG A 43 12.65 -2.24 -9.52
CA ARG A 43 12.60 -2.87 -8.19
C ARG A 43 11.57 -2.30 -7.23
N ILE A 44 11.19 -1.04 -7.38
CA ILE A 44 10.31 -0.37 -6.43
C ILE A 44 8.87 -0.35 -6.92
N SER A 45 7.93 -0.26 -5.99
CA SER A 45 6.58 0.21 -6.29
C SER A 45 6.30 1.49 -5.50
N VAL A 46 5.62 2.42 -6.16
CA VAL A 46 5.24 3.70 -5.56
C VAL A 46 3.78 3.97 -5.86
N GLY A 47 3.01 4.23 -4.82
CA GLY A 47 1.60 4.56 -4.92
C GLY A 47 1.28 5.84 -4.16
N LEU A 48 0.42 6.67 -4.74
CA LEU A 48 -0.21 7.77 -4.04
C LEU A 48 -1.59 7.31 -3.61
N ALA A 49 -1.76 7.10 -2.31
CA ALA A 49 -3.00 6.62 -1.72
C ALA A 49 -3.79 7.79 -1.10
N THR A 50 -5.06 7.87 -1.43
CA THR A 50 -5.97 8.87 -0.87
C THR A 50 -7.10 8.16 -0.13
N PHE A 51 -7.15 8.37 1.18
CA PHE A 51 -8.22 7.89 2.05
C PHE A 51 -9.31 8.96 2.13
N GLY A 52 -10.52 8.58 1.80
CA GLY A 52 -11.72 9.42 1.93
C GLY A 52 -12.25 9.47 3.37
N PRO A 53 -13.35 10.23 3.58
CA PRO A 53 -13.95 10.38 4.91
C PRO A 53 -14.42 9.06 5.51
N GLY A 54 -14.11 8.85 6.78
CA GLY A 54 -14.56 7.69 7.55
C GLY A 54 -13.88 6.37 7.20
N THR A 55 -12.78 6.40 6.47
CA THR A 55 -12.06 5.18 6.10
C THR A 55 -11.29 4.62 7.28
N HIS A 56 -11.30 3.28 7.37
CA HIS A 56 -10.58 2.53 8.37
C HIS A 56 -9.92 1.32 7.71
N GLU A 57 -8.61 1.32 7.64
CA GLU A 57 -7.84 0.17 7.21
C GLU A 57 -7.32 -0.56 8.43
N HIS A 58 -7.83 -1.78 8.65
CA HIS A 58 -7.54 -2.58 9.82
C HIS A 58 -6.05 -2.90 9.95
N LEU A 59 -5.64 -3.27 11.15
CA LEU A 59 -4.27 -3.66 11.46
C LEU A 59 -3.78 -4.72 10.48
N HIS A 60 -2.67 -4.43 9.82
CA HIS A 60 -2.08 -5.31 8.80
C HIS A 60 -0.57 -5.15 8.74
N TRP A 61 0.10 -6.12 8.13
CA TRP A 61 1.54 -6.12 7.91
C TRP A 61 1.89 -6.65 6.52
N HIS A 62 3.12 -6.45 6.14
CA HIS A 62 3.67 -6.89 4.85
C HIS A 62 4.95 -7.71 5.04
N LEU A 63 5.25 -8.58 4.08
CA LEU A 63 6.50 -9.37 4.05
C LEU A 63 7.76 -8.51 3.82
N ILE A 64 7.56 -7.28 3.36
CA ILE A 64 8.60 -6.32 3.04
C ILE A 64 8.45 -5.07 3.91
N GLU A 65 9.52 -4.30 3.99
CA GLU A 65 9.42 -2.96 4.59
C GLU A 65 8.53 -2.04 3.76
N THR A 66 7.82 -1.16 4.44
CA THR A 66 6.96 -0.14 3.86
C THR A 66 7.37 1.23 4.37
N PHE A 67 7.33 2.21 3.48
CA PHE A 67 7.60 3.59 3.79
C PHE A 67 6.40 4.43 3.34
N HIS A 68 5.85 5.22 4.25
CA HIS A 68 4.76 6.13 3.94
C HIS A 68 5.15 7.55 4.32
N TYR A 69 4.90 8.48 3.41
CA TYR A 69 5.08 9.91 3.65
C TYR A 69 3.73 10.61 3.51
N VAL A 70 3.32 11.34 4.54
CA VAL A 70 2.06 12.08 4.50
C VAL A 70 2.22 13.31 3.63
N VAL A 71 1.44 13.37 2.55
CA VAL A 71 1.45 14.47 1.58
C VAL A 71 0.45 15.55 1.96
N ALA A 72 -0.77 15.14 2.35
CA ALA A 72 -1.87 16.05 2.68
C ALA A 72 -2.85 15.40 3.66
N GLY A 73 -3.64 16.23 4.32
CA GLY A 73 -4.68 15.77 5.24
C GLY A 73 -4.15 15.34 6.60
N LYS A 74 -4.98 14.58 7.31
CA LYS A 74 -4.69 14.08 8.66
C LYS A 74 -5.25 12.68 8.84
N GLY A 75 -4.57 11.87 9.64
CA GLY A 75 -5.01 10.55 10.00
C GLY A 75 -4.53 10.12 11.37
N ILE A 76 -4.98 8.96 11.78
CA ILE A 76 -4.54 8.28 12.98
C ILE A 76 -3.90 6.96 12.56
N VAL A 77 -2.69 6.71 13.03
CA VAL A 77 -2.00 5.42 12.86
C VAL A 77 -1.93 4.74 14.21
N ARG A 78 -2.23 3.45 14.25
CA ARG A 78 -1.97 2.61 15.43
C ARG A 78 -0.99 1.51 15.06
N ASP A 79 -0.05 1.25 15.96
CA ASP A 79 0.92 0.17 15.80
C ASP A 79 0.35 -1.18 16.30
N PHE A 80 1.20 -2.20 16.25
CA PHE A 80 0.85 -3.55 16.70
C PHE A 80 0.39 -3.60 18.17
N GLU A 81 0.96 -2.78 19.02
CA GLU A 81 0.63 -2.72 20.46
C GLU A 81 -0.58 -1.82 20.74
N GLY A 82 -1.10 -1.12 19.74
CA GLY A 82 -2.23 -0.22 19.85
C GLY A 82 -1.87 1.21 20.23
N ASN A 83 -0.59 1.56 20.24
CA ASN A 83 -0.18 2.95 20.42
C ASN A 83 -0.71 3.82 19.29
N ARG A 84 -1.23 4.97 19.64
CA ARG A 84 -1.85 5.91 18.71
C ARG A 84 -0.90 7.03 18.34
N TYR A 85 -0.84 7.33 17.05
CA TYR A 85 -0.11 8.44 16.48
C TYR A 85 -1.03 9.29 15.60
N ASP A 86 -1.16 10.57 15.93
CA ASP A 86 -1.84 11.52 15.03
C ASP A 86 -0.81 12.01 14.00
N VAL A 87 -1.14 11.85 12.72
CA VAL A 87 -0.22 12.16 11.61
C VAL A 87 -0.79 13.23 10.69
N GLY A 88 0.10 14.03 10.13
CA GLY A 88 -0.19 15.07 9.17
C GLY A 88 0.96 15.28 8.18
N PRO A 89 0.87 16.30 7.28
CA PRO A 89 1.86 16.53 6.24
C PRO A 89 3.28 16.59 6.76
N GLY A 90 4.19 15.84 6.12
CA GLY A 90 5.59 15.75 6.52
C GLY A 90 5.91 14.59 7.46
N ASP A 91 4.91 13.93 8.03
CA ASP A 91 5.14 12.75 8.88
C ASP A 91 5.52 11.53 8.04
N VAL A 92 6.40 10.73 8.61
CA VAL A 92 6.87 9.47 8.02
C VAL A 92 6.42 8.31 8.88
N ILE A 93 5.88 7.30 8.25
CA ILE A 93 5.52 6.03 8.87
C ILE A 93 6.36 4.93 8.22
N TYR A 94 7.28 4.38 8.97
CA TYR A 94 8.11 3.26 8.53
C TYR A 94 7.64 1.97 9.19
N GLY A 95 7.31 0.97 8.38
CA GLY A 95 6.97 -0.37 8.84
C GLY A 95 8.06 -1.37 8.46
N PRO A 96 8.76 -1.97 9.43
CA PRO A 96 9.64 -3.09 9.15
C PRO A 96 8.87 -4.30 8.62
N PRO A 97 9.53 -5.26 7.96
CA PRO A 97 8.88 -6.49 7.52
C PRO A 97 8.29 -7.27 8.70
N GLY A 98 7.15 -7.91 8.49
CA GLY A 98 6.53 -8.79 9.47
C GLY A 98 5.60 -8.06 10.44
N MET A 99 5.13 -8.80 11.44
CA MET A 99 4.08 -8.33 12.37
C MET A 99 4.50 -7.10 13.19
N ARG A 100 5.78 -6.90 13.44
CA ARG A 100 6.27 -5.71 14.14
C ARG A 100 6.08 -4.41 13.35
N GLY A 101 5.95 -4.50 12.02
CA GLY A 101 5.64 -3.40 11.15
C GLY A 101 4.14 -3.18 10.94
N SER A 102 3.30 -3.88 11.67
CA SER A 102 1.85 -3.76 11.55
C SER A 102 1.39 -2.36 11.87
N HIS A 103 0.45 -1.89 11.07
CA HIS A 103 -0.15 -0.58 11.25
C HIS A 103 -1.62 -0.60 10.84
N GLU A 104 -2.37 0.29 11.45
CA GLU A 104 -3.80 0.51 11.23
C GLU A 104 -4.02 1.98 10.95
N TRP A 105 -4.87 2.28 9.96
CA TRP A 105 -5.19 3.65 9.57
C TRP A 105 -6.65 3.96 9.87
N GLU A 106 -6.87 5.11 10.49
CA GLU A 106 -8.20 5.68 10.67
C GLU A 106 -8.21 7.13 10.17
N VAL A 107 -9.12 7.45 9.27
CA VAL A 107 -9.22 8.76 8.63
C VAL A 107 -10.61 9.32 8.80
N LYS A 108 -10.74 10.50 9.41
CA LYS A 108 -12.01 11.17 9.64
C LYS A 108 -12.48 11.95 8.41
N GLU A 109 -11.59 12.75 7.84
CA GLU A 109 -11.90 13.62 6.69
C GLU A 109 -11.17 13.17 5.43
N MET A 110 -9.86 13.35 5.39
CA MET A 110 -9.01 12.96 4.25
C MET A 110 -7.56 12.79 4.69
N LEU A 111 -6.90 11.79 4.13
CA LEU A 111 -5.47 11.60 4.25
C LEU A 111 -4.90 11.17 2.90
N GLN A 112 -3.81 11.79 2.48
CA GLN A 112 -3.06 11.39 1.29
C GLN A 112 -1.64 11.03 1.68
N ILE A 113 -1.20 9.83 1.29
CA ILE A 113 0.14 9.32 1.59
C ILE A 113 0.83 8.84 0.32
N LEU A 114 2.13 9.06 0.24
CA LEU A 114 2.99 8.44 -0.74
C LEU A 114 3.56 7.15 -0.12
N THR A 115 3.23 6.01 -0.70
CA THR A 115 3.69 4.70 -0.24
C THR A 115 4.79 4.19 -1.15
N ILE A 116 5.92 3.84 -0.57
CA ILE A 116 7.07 3.25 -1.27
C ILE A 116 7.33 1.87 -0.71
N LYS A 117 7.44 0.88 -1.60
CA LYS A 117 7.77 -0.50 -1.29
C LYS A 117 9.01 -0.93 -2.05
N GLY A 118 9.87 -1.69 -1.42
CA GLY A 118 11.14 -2.18 -1.98
C GLY A 118 10.99 -3.32 -2.98
N THR A 119 9.80 -3.53 -3.52
CA THR A 119 9.53 -4.53 -4.55
C THR A 119 8.45 -4.04 -5.50
N ASN A 120 8.56 -4.41 -6.76
CA ASN A 120 7.48 -4.29 -7.74
C ASN A 120 6.80 -5.64 -8.02
N ALA A 121 7.17 -6.68 -7.28
CA ALA A 121 6.55 -7.99 -7.37
C ALA A 121 5.31 -8.05 -6.46
N PRO A 122 4.10 -8.19 -7.04
CA PRO A 122 2.85 -8.15 -6.25
C PRO A 122 2.80 -9.23 -5.16
N GLU A 123 3.32 -10.42 -5.45
CA GLU A 123 3.36 -11.54 -4.51
C GLU A 123 4.20 -11.26 -3.25
N ARG A 124 5.16 -10.35 -3.33
CA ARG A 124 5.97 -9.91 -2.18
C ARG A 124 5.33 -8.76 -1.41
N ALA A 125 4.40 -8.07 -2.03
CA ALA A 125 3.71 -6.91 -1.45
C ALA A 125 2.35 -7.28 -0.82
N ILE A 126 2.08 -8.56 -0.63
CA ILE A 126 0.84 -9.05 -0.02
C ILE A 126 0.65 -8.43 1.36
N GLN A 127 -0.59 -8.05 1.62
CA GLN A 127 -1.05 -7.59 2.91
C GLN A 127 -1.58 -8.76 3.74
N PHE A 128 -1.19 -8.81 4.99
CA PHE A 128 -1.72 -9.74 5.99
C PHE A 128 -2.53 -8.97 7.02
N ASN A 129 -3.82 -9.24 7.08
CA ASN A 129 -4.70 -8.63 8.07
C ASN A 129 -4.60 -9.35 9.40
N ILE A 130 -4.68 -8.60 10.49
CA ILE A 130 -4.65 -9.11 11.86
C ILE A 130 -6.01 -8.87 12.51
N ASP A 131 -6.60 -9.92 13.04
CA ASP A 131 -7.74 -9.83 13.96
C ASP A 131 -7.22 -9.48 15.35
N ARG A 132 -7.51 -8.28 15.84
CA ARG A 132 -7.04 -7.83 17.17
C ARG A 132 -7.59 -8.66 18.31
N SER A 133 -8.75 -9.30 18.14
CA SER A 133 -9.36 -10.10 19.21
C SER A 133 -8.66 -11.43 19.42
N THR A 134 -8.15 -12.04 18.35
CA THR A 134 -7.47 -13.33 18.36
C THR A 134 -5.97 -13.23 18.07
N MET A 135 -5.52 -12.08 17.53
CA MET A 135 -4.20 -11.86 16.97
C MET A 135 -3.84 -12.83 15.83
N ALA A 136 -4.87 -13.45 15.24
CA ALA A 136 -4.69 -14.28 14.07
C ALA A 136 -4.40 -13.43 12.81
N SER A 137 -3.47 -13.87 12.02
CA SER A 137 -3.06 -13.20 10.76
C SER A 137 -3.52 -14.02 9.56
N SER A 138 -4.07 -13.34 8.55
CA SER A 138 -4.51 -13.95 7.30
C SER A 138 -4.15 -13.08 6.09
N ALA A 139 -3.74 -13.71 4.99
CA ALA A 139 -3.45 -13.00 3.76
C ALA A 139 -4.73 -12.40 3.15
N ALA A 140 -4.65 -11.15 2.72
CA ALA A 140 -5.75 -10.44 2.06
C ALA A 140 -5.87 -10.85 0.58
N LEU A 141 -6.09 -12.15 0.33
CA LEU A 141 -6.14 -12.72 -1.02
C LEU A 141 -7.41 -12.35 -1.78
N ASP A 142 -8.54 -12.22 -1.08
CA ASP A 142 -9.83 -11.92 -1.69
C ASP A 142 -9.79 -10.61 -2.47
N TYR A 143 -9.13 -9.61 -1.94
CA TYR A 143 -8.90 -8.34 -2.62
C TYR A 143 -8.18 -8.51 -3.97
N LEU A 144 -7.20 -9.40 -4.04
CA LEU A 144 -6.44 -9.66 -5.28
C LEU A 144 -7.29 -10.38 -6.32
N VAL A 145 -8.16 -11.27 -5.88
CA VAL A 145 -9.09 -12.01 -6.75
C VAL A 145 -10.16 -11.09 -7.33
N GLU A 146 -10.79 -10.27 -6.50
CA GLU A 146 -11.84 -9.34 -6.92
C GLU A 146 -11.36 -8.31 -7.95
N ARG A 147 -10.06 -8.03 -7.97
CA ARG A 147 -9.43 -7.09 -8.91
C ARG A 147 -8.93 -7.72 -10.19
N GLY A 148 -9.33 -8.95 -10.50
CA GLY A 148 -8.87 -9.64 -11.69
C GLY A 148 -7.38 -10.00 -11.67
N ALA A 149 -6.78 -10.03 -10.49
CA ALA A 149 -5.42 -10.50 -10.27
C ALA A 149 -5.36 -12.02 -10.15
N ALA A 150 -6.32 -12.74 -10.79
CA ALA A 150 -6.34 -14.18 -10.81
C ALA A 150 -5.02 -14.79 -11.35
N ASP A 151 -4.42 -14.11 -12.32
CA ASP A 151 -3.11 -14.49 -12.86
C ASP A 151 -1.97 -14.35 -11.83
N MET A 152 -2.20 -13.58 -10.77
CA MET A 152 -1.24 -13.45 -9.68
C MET A 152 -1.30 -14.62 -8.70
N LYS A 153 -2.41 -15.38 -8.67
CA LYS A 153 -2.50 -16.60 -7.86
C LYS A 153 -1.45 -17.63 -8.24
N GLU A 154 -1.13 -17.73 -9.53
CA GLU A 154 -0.11 -18.65 -10.03
C GLU A 154 1.31 -18.21 -9.65
N SER A 155 1.51 -16.92 -9.35
CA SER A 155 2.81 -16.39 -8.94
C SER A 155 3.07 -16.45 -7.43
N PHE A 156 2.09 -16.88 -6.63
CA PHE A 156 2.24 -17.10 -5.19
C PHE A 156 2.72 -18.50 -4.82
N TYR A 157 2.80 -19.43 -5.79
CA TYR A 157 3.14 -20.83 -5.57
C TYR A 157 4.38 -21.24 -6.38
#